data_67201ca31f59c1da292757cdaf49a0a8
#
_entry.id   67201ca31f59c1da292757cdaf49a0a8
#
_cell.length_a   1.000
_cell.length_b   1.000
_cell.length_c   1.000
_cell.angle_alpha   90.00
_cell.angle_beta   90.00
_cell.angle_gamma   90.00
#
_symmetry.space_group_name_H-M   'P 1'
#
loop_
_entity.id
_entity.type
_entity.pdbx_description
1 polymer ?
#
loop_
_entity_poly.entity_id
_entity_poly.type
_entity_poly.pdbx_seq_one_letter_code
_entity_poly.pdbx_strand_id
1 'polypeptide(L)'
;MRECISVHIGQAGIQVGNSCWELYCLEHGLLPDGQMPGDKTVGGGDDAFNTFFSETGAGKHVPRAVFVDLEPTVIDEVRTGTYRQLFHPEQLISGKEDAANNFARGHYTIGKEIVDLCLDRIRKLADNCTGLQGFLVFHAVGGGTGSGLGSLLLERLSVDYGKKSKLGFTVYPSPQVSTSVVEPYNSVLSTHSLLEHTDVSVLLDNEAIYDICRKSLDIERPTYTNLNRLVSQVISSLTASLRFDGALNVDVNEFQTNLVPYPRIHFMLSSYALEKDYEEVGLESCDNEEDDGEEY
;
A
#
# COMPACT_ATOMS: atom_id res chain seq x y z
N MET A 1 -0.93 1.05 -21.69
CA MET A 1 -0.84 1.74 -20.39
C MET A 1 -1.00 0.70 -19.31
N ARG A 2 -0.33 0.86 -18.16
CA ARG A 2 -0.33 -0.08 -17.03
C ARG A 2 -0.95 0.63 -15.83
N GLU A 3 -2.26 0.68 -15.77
CA GLU A 3 -2.98 1.45 -14.75
C GLU A 3 -3.28 0.58 -13.54
N CYS A 4 -3.12 1.12 -12.33
CA CYS A 4 -3.43 0.47 -11.07
C CYS A 4 -4.36 1.36 -10.23
N ILE A 5 -5.30 0.74 -9.55
CA ILE A 5 -6.22 1.42 -8.62
C ILE A 5 -5.81 1.07 -7.19
N SER A 6 -5.59 2.09 -6.38
CA SER A 6 -5.25 1.94 -4.96
C SER A 6 -6.49 2.07 -4.08
N VAL A 7 -6.63 1.17 -3.12
CA VAL A 7 -7.75 1.18 -2.15
C VAL A 7 -7.16 1.22 -0.74
N HIS A 8 -7.40 2.30 -0.03
CA HIS A 8 -6.89 2.53 1.32
C HIS A 8 -8.01 2.36 2.34
N ILE A 9 -7.90 1.38 3.24
CA ILE A 9 -8.99 0.95 4.12
C ILE A 9 -8.58 1.08 5.59
N GLY A 10 -9.39 1.83 6.33
CA GLY A 10 -9.20 2.09 7.75
C GLY A 10 -8.02 3.00 8.06
N GLN A 11 -7.82 3.31 9.32
CA GLN A 11 -6.80 4.28 9.78
C GLN A 11 -5.40 3.97 9.24
N ALA A 12 -4.92 2.75 9.41
CA ALA A 12 -3.56 2.37 8.98
C ALA A 12 -3.40 2.47 7.45
N GLY A 13 -4.38 1.96 6.68
CA GLY A 13 -4.36 2.03 5.22
C GLY A 13 -4.37 3.46 4.69
N ILE A 14 -5.14 4.35 5.32
CA ILE A 14 -5.24 5.76 4.95
C ILE A 14 -3.95 6.52 5.30
N GLN A 15 -3.40 6.31 6.49
CA GLN A 15 -2.17 6.99 6.91
C GLN A 15 -0.95 6.57 6.07
N VAL A 16 -0.84 5.27 5.73
CA VAL A 16 0.14 4.79 4.75
C VAL A 16 -0.12 5.44 3.39
N GLY A 17 -1.38 5.51 2.97
CA GLY A 17 -1.78 6.16 1.73
C GLY A 17 -1.36 7.63 1.66
N ASN A 18 -1.53 8.39 2.73
CA ASN A 18 -1.09 9.78 2.78
C ASN A 18 0.41 9.91 2.49
N SER A 19 1.24 9.06 3.09
CA SER A 19 2.69 9.05 2.86
C SER A 19 3.05 8.58 1.44
N CYS A 20 2.34 7.59 0.90
CA CYS A 20 2.57 7.09 -0.46
C CYS A 20 2.24 8.17 -1.50
N TRP A 21 1.10 8.84 -1.39
CA TRP A 21 0.69 9.86 -2.36
C TRP A 21 1.51 11.14 -2.25
N GLU A 22 1.99 11.50 -1.04
CA GLU A 22 3.01 12.54 -0.87
C GLU A 22 4.28 12.19 -1.66
N LEU A 23 4.81 10.97 -1.49
CA LEU A 23 6.00 10.51 -2.19
C LEU A 23 5.79 10.45 -3.70
N TYR A 24 4.67 9.92 -4.17
CA TYR A 24 4.36 9.83 -5.60
C TYR A 24 4.25 11.21 -6.25
N CYS A 25 3.68 12.19 -5.57
CA CYS A 25 3.66 13.57 -6.05
C CYS A 25 5.08 14.14 -6.21
N LEU A 26 5.96 13.88 -5.24
CA LEU A 26 7.36 14.31 -5.30
C LEU A 26 8.13 13.62 -6.44
N GLU A 27 7.98 12.32 -6.58
CA GLU A 27 8.66 11.52 -7.61
C GLU A 27 8.23 11.89 -9.04
N HIS A 28 6.95 12.22 -9.23
CA HIS A 28 6.40 12.63 -10.53
C HIS A 28 6.41 14.16 -10.77
N GLY A 29 6.94 14.94 -9.81
CA GLY A 29 7.01 16.39 -9.94
C GLY A 29 5.67 17.12 -9.90
N LEU A 30 4.68 16.55 -9.21
CA LEU A 30 3.35 17.11 -9.04
C LEU A 30 3.27 18.00 -7.79
N LEU A 31 2.57 19.11 -7.91
CA LEU A 31 2.24 19.97 -6.77
C LEU A 31 1.12 19.35 -5.92
N PRO A 32 0.94 19.78 -4.64
CA PRO A 32 -0.12 19.27 -3.77
C PRO A 32 -1.56 19.47 -4.29
N ASP A 33 -1.75 20.34 -5.26
CA ASP A 33 -3.04 20.55 -5.94
C ASP A 33 -3.26 19.66 -7.17
N GLY A 34 -2.23 18.85 -7.54
CA GLY A 34 -2.26 17.94 -8.68
C GLY A 34 -1.85 18.60 -10.01
N GLN A 35 -1.34 19.81 -9.98
CA GLN A 35 -0.84 20.50 -11.18
C GLN A 35 0.64 20.19 -11.38
N MET A 36 1.05 20.10 -12.65
CA MET A 36 2.46 19.99 -13.02
C MET A 36 2.99 21.38 -13.33
N PRO A 37 4.11 21.83 -12.71
CA PRO A 37 4.72 23.12 -13.04
C PRO A 37 5.10 23.18 -14.52
N GLY A 38 4.67 24.25 -15.21
CA GLY A 38 4.74 24.41 -16.67
C GLY A 38 6.11 24.43 -17.34
N ASP A 39 7.21 24.22 -16.61
CA ASP A 39 8.58 24.33 -17.11
C ASP A 39 9.30 22.97 -17.30
N LYS A 40 8.61 21.84 -17.09
CA LYS A 40 9.22 20.49 -17.21
C LYS A 40 8.63 19.63 -18.33
N THR A 41 8.23 20.21 -19.44
CA THR A 41 8.04 19.47 -20.71
C THR A 41 9.37 19.20 -21.43
N VAL A 42 10.47 19.05 -20.68
CA VAL A 42 11.78 18.68 -21.22
C VAL A 42 12.02 17.20 -20.93
N GLY A 43 11.56 16.37 -21.84
CA GLY A 43 11.81 14.92 -21.82
C GLY A 43 10.58 14.20 -22.31
N GLY A 44 10.61 13.77 -23.57
CA GLY A 44 9.51 13.18 -24.33
C GLY A 44 8.53 12.33 -23.54
N GLY A 45 7.25 12.56 -23.82
CA GLY A 45 6.10 11.71 -23.59
C GLY A 45 6.16 10.77 -22.38
N ASP A 46 6.35 11.30 -21.19
CA ASP A 46 6.44 10.47 -20.02
C ASP A 46 5.02 10.08 -19.57
N ASP A 47 4.54 8.96 -20.05
CA ASP A 47 3.27 8.34 -19.62
C ASP A 47 3.37 7.69 -18.22
N ALA A 48 4.50 7.87 -17.51
CA ALA A 48 4.80 7.22 -16.23
C ALA A 48 3.76 7.55 -15.15
N PHE A 49 3.25 8.79 -15.12
CA PHE A 49 2.23 9.19 -14.16
C PHE A 49 0.87 8.52 -14.40
N ASN A 50 0.57 8.08 -15.63
CA ASN A 50 -0.73 7.48 -15.98
C ASN A 50 -1.03 6.19 -15.21
N THR A 51 -0.03 5.52 -14.68
CA THR A 51 -0.20 4.32 -13.86
C THR A 51 -1.03 4.61 -12.61
N PHE A 52 -0.74 5.72 -11.92
CA PHE A 52 -1.37 6.08 -10.66
C PHE A 52 -2.25 7.32 -10.72
N PHE A 53 -2.09 8.16 -11.72
CA PHE A 53 -2.86 9.39 -11.86
C PHE A 53 -3.68 9.37 -13.14
N SER A 54 -4.85 10.00 -13.09
CA SER A 54 -5.66 10.32 -14.25
C SER A 54 -5.60 11.82 -14.51
N GLU A 55 -5.41 12.22 -15.74
CA GLU A 55 -5.41 13.63 -16.13
C GLU A 55 -6.85 14.10 -16.42
N THR A 56 -7.24 15.22 -15.84
CA THR A 56 -8.49 15.89 -16.16
C THR A 56 -8.31 16.81 -17.36
N GLY A 57 -9.38 17.16 -18.05
CA GLY A 57 -9.35 18.10 -19.17
C GLY A 57 -8.78 19.50 -18.84
N ALA A 58 -8.60 19.82 -17.56
CA ALA A 58 -7.97 21.03 -17.07
C ALA A 58 -6.46 20.89 -16.77
N GLY A 59 -5.85 19.74 -17.08
CA GLY A 59 -4.43 19.46 -16.81
C GLY A 59 -4.13 19.11 -15.35
N LYS A 60 -5.15 18.83 -14.55
CA LYS A 60 -4.97 18.38 -13.16
C LYS A 60 -4.85 16.87 -13.10
N HIS A 61 -3.86 16.39 -12.35
CA HIS A 61 -3.62 14.97 -12.11
C HIS A 61 -4.31 14.55 -10.82
N VAL A 62 -5.22 13.58 -10.94
CA VAL A 62 -6.01 13.05 -9.81
C VAL A 62 -5.59 11.59 -9.56
N PRO A 63 -5.28 11.19 -8.31
CA PRO A 63 -4.95 9.82 -7.97
C PRO A 63 -6.04 8.82 -8.36
N ARG A 64 -5.63 7.67 -8.90
CA ARG A 64 -6.52 6.52 -9.07
C ARG A 64 -6.66 5.78 -7.74
N ALA A 65 -7.31 6.40 -6.78
CA ALA A 65 -7.38 5.90 -5.41
C ALA A 65 -8.76 6.10 -4.81
N VAL A 66 -9.10 5.22 -3.86
CA VAL A 66 -10.27 5.35 -2.98
C VAL A 66 -9.78 5.21 -1.54
N PHE A 67 -10.21 6.12 -0.68
CA PHE A 67 -9.98 6.10 0.76
C PHE A 67 -11.29 5.82 1.47
N VAL A 68 -11.31 4.81 2.30
CA VAL A 68 -12.53 4.42 3.01
C VAL A 68 -12.25 4.12 4.47
N ASP A 69 -13.06 4.70 5.35
CA ASP A 69 -13.10 4.35 6.76
C ASP A 69 -14.56 4.38 7.26
N LEU A 70 -14.85 3.59 8.29
CA LEU A 70 -16.16 3.54 8.91
C LEU A 70 -16.39 4.71 9.88
N GLU A 71 -15.31 5.33 10.36
CA GLU A 71 -15.37 6.59 11.11
C GLU A 71 -14.88 7.79 10.28
N PRO A 72 -15.36 9.00 10.55
CA PRO A 72 -15.01 10.17 9.74
C PRO A 72 -13.64 10.77 10.06
N THR A 73 -13.06 10.56 11.25
CA THR A 73 -11.91 11.31 11.77
C THR A 73 -10.71 11.28 10.84
N VAL A 74 -10.30 10.11 10.38
CA VAL A 74 -9.10 9.94 9.54
C VAL A 74 -9.33 10.46 8.11
N ILE A 75 -10.53 10.27 7.58
CA ILE A 75 -10.92 10.83 6.26
C ILE A 75 -10.97 12.35 6.31
N ASP A 76 -11.45 12.95 7.41
CA ASP A 76 -11.50 14.40 7.57
C ASP A 76 -10.11 15.03 7.67
N GLU A 77 -9.12 14.32 8.21
CA GLU A 77 -7.71 14.72 8.13
C GLU A 77 -7.22 14.84 6.67
N VAL A 78 -7.61 13.91 5.81
CA VAL A 78 -7.28 13.98 4.38
C VAL A 78 -8.00 15.15 3.71
N ARG A 79 -9.27 15.38 4.04
CA ARG A 79 -10.10 16.48 3.50
C ARG A 79 -9.58 17.87 3.88
N THR A 80 -8.88 18.00 5.00
CA THR A 80 -8.36 19.27 5.51
C THR A 80 -6.84 19.41 5.38
N GLY A 81 -6.14 18.35 5.03
CA GLY A 81 -4.69 18.28 4.93
C GLY A 81 -4.09 19.07 3.77
N THR A 82 -2.76 19.02 3.66
CA THR A 82 -1.97 19.70 2.61
C THR A 82 -2.40 19.25 1.21
N TYR A 83 -2.70 17.96 1.04
CA TYR A 83 -3.09 17.36 -0.24
C TYR A 83 -4.62 17.29 -0.46
N ARG A 84 -5.40 18.09 0.28
CA ARG A 84 -6.88 18.10 0.17
C ARG A 84 -7.40 18.37 -1.23
N GLN A 85 -6.66 19.13 -2.02
CA GLN A 85 -7.05 19.46 -3.39
C GLN A 85 -6.66 18.37 -4.41
N LEU A 86 -5.78 17.44 -4.05
CA LEU A 86 -5.31 16.37 -4.92
C LEU A 86 -6.43 15.37 -5.25
N PHE A 87 -7.22 15.02 -4.23
CA PHE A 87 -8.25 13.99 -4.35
C PHE A 87 -9.60 14.60 -4.76
N HIS A 88 -10.36 13.85 -5.56
CA HIS A 88 -11.74 14.17 -5.80
C HIS A 88 -12.57 13.86 -4.54
N PRO A 89 -13.52 14.71 -4.13
CA PRO A 89 -14.34 14.47 -2.93
C PRO A 89 -15.04 13.12 -2.89
N GLU A 90 -15.43 12.58 -4.04
CA GLU A 90 -16.07 11.27 -4.15
C GLU A 90 -15.13 10.08 -3.87
N GLN A 91 -13.81 10.27 -3.88
CA GLN A 91 -12.82 9.26 -3.55
C GLN A 91 -12.63 9.07 -2.03
N LEU A 92 -13.11 10.04 -1.24
CA LEU A 92 -12.97 10.08 0.21
C LEU A 92 -14.29 9.64 0.85
N ILE A 93 -14.38 8.37 1.25
CA ILE A 93 -15.60 7.75 1.74
C ILE A 93 -15.49 7.55 3.25
N SER A 94 -16.42 8.16 4.00
CA SER A 94 -16.48 8.01 5.45
C SER A 94 -17.83 7.46 5.89
N GLY A 95 -17.78 6.49 6.82
CA GLY A 95 -18.97 6.01 7.52
C GLY A 95 -19.38 6.94 8.66
N LYS A 96 -20.38 6.52 9.41
CA LYS A 96 -20.92 7.26 10.56
C LYS A 96 -20.64 6.55 11.88
N GLU A 97 -20.38 5.26 11.83
CA GLU A 97 -20.21 4.38 13.00
C GLU A 97 -19.02 3.45 12.80
N ASP A 98 -18.09 3.44 13.77
CA ASP A 98 -16.88 2.65 13.77
C ASP A 98 -17.18 1.14 13.96
N ALA A 99 -16.27 0.30 13.46
CA ALA A 99 -16.29 -1.14 13.66
C ALA A 99 -15.85 -1.58 15.08
N ALA A 100 -15.42 -0.66 15.94
CA ALA A 100 -15.02 -0.91 17.33
C ALA A 100 -14.04 -2.08 17.47
N ASN A 101 -13.00 -2.13 16.63
CA ASN A 101 -12.01 -3.21 16.55
C ASN A 101 -12.62 -4.63 16.41
N ASN A 102 -13.79 -4.74 15.80
CA ASN A 102 -14.51 -6.01 15.65
C ASN A 102 -14.66 -6.36 14.16
N PHE A 103 -14.02 -7.46 13.75
CA PHE A 103 -14.11 -7.99 12.38
C PHE A 103 -15.57 -8.16 11.93
N ALA A 104 -16.43 -8.72 12.77
CA ALA A 104 -17.82 -9.00 12.40
C ALA A 104 -18.61 -7.72 12.15
N ARG A 105 -18.38 -6.65 12.89
CA ARG A 105 -18.98 -5.34 12.64
C ARG A 105 -18.51 -4.76 11.31
N GLY A 106 -17.22 -4.82 11.04
CA GLY A 106 -16.62 -4.36 9.78
C GLY A 106 -17.07 -5.15 8.56
N HIS A 107 -17.30 -6.44 8.70
CA HIS A 107 -17.65 -7.33 7.59
C HIS A 107 -19.16 -7.47 7.36
N TYR A 108 -19.92 -7.73 8.41
CA TYR A 108 -21.34 -8.14 8.29
C TYR A 108 -22.34 -7.03 8.58
N THR A 109 -22.02 -6.12 9.50
CA THR A 109 -23.00 -5.14 9.98
C THR A 109 -22.77 -3.78 9.30
N ILE A 110 -21.80 -3.03 9.77
CA ILE A 110 -21.56 -1.65 9.34
C ILE A 110 -20.92 -1.62 7.95
N GLY A 111 -19.99 -2.53 7.66
CA GLY A 111 -19.33 -2.61 6.37
C GLY A 111 -20.28 -2.84 5.20
N LYS A 112 -21.36 -3.62 5.40
CA LYS A 112 -22.38 -3.85 4.36
C LYS A 112 -23.09 -2.57 3.88
N GLU A 113 -23.19 -1.57 4.74
CA GLU A 113 -23.85 -0.32 4.40
C GLU A 113 -23.02 0.57 3.45
N ILE A 114 -21.69 0.41 3.49
CA ILE A 114 -20.76 1.26 2.74
C ILE A 114 -20.12 0.57 1.53
N VAL A 115 -20.08 -0.76 1.52
CA VAL A 115 -19.36 -1.54 0.49
C VAL A 115 -19.84 -1.25 -0.93
N ASP A 116 -21.15 -1.13 -1.14
CA ASP A 116 -21.71 -0.87 -2.48
C ASP A 116 -21.33 0.53 -2.98
N LEU A 117 -21.25 1.51 -2.11
CA LEU A 117 -20.73 2.83 -2.44
C LEU A 117 -19.25 2.77 -2.83
N CYS A 118 -18.43 2.02 -2.08
CA CYS A 118 -17.01 1.83 -2.41
C CYS A 118 -16.85 1.18 -3.79
N LEU A 119 -17.60 0.13 -4.06
CA LEU A 119 -17.56 -0.57 -5.36
C LEU A 119 -18.02 0.33 -6.52
N ASP A 120 -19.03 1.18 -6.32
CA ASP A 120 -19.44 2.15 -7.34
C ASP A 120 -18.31 3.15 -7.66
N ARG A 121 -17.59 3.64 -6.65
CA ARG A 121 -16.44 4.52 -6.85
C ARG A 121 -15.28 3.84 -7.55
N ILE A 122 -14.96 2.59 -7.15
CA ILE A 122 -13.92 1.78 -7.80
C ILE A 122 -14.31 1.52 -9.26
N ARG A 123 -15.59 1.23 -9.55
CA ARG A 123 -16.07 1.02 -10.92
C ARG A 123 -15.88 2.26 -11.79
N LYS A 124 -16.20 3.45 -11.27
CA LYS A 124 -15.97 4.72 -11.97
C LYS A 124 -14.50 4.97 -12.29
N LEU A 125 -13.59 4.58 -11.37
CA LEU A 125 -12.15 4.65 -11.62
C LEU A 125 -11.73 3.62 -12.68
N ALA A 126 -12.26 2.40 -12.61
CA ALA A 126 -11.95 1.34 -13.57
C ALA A 126 -12.45 1.69 -15.00
N ASP A 127 -13.61 2.31 -15.11
CA ASP A 127 -14.17 2.75 -16.40
C ASP A 127 -13.31 3.85 -17.07
N ASN A 128 -12.56 4.62 -16.26
CA ASN A 128 -11.59 5.62 -16.75
C ASN A 128 -10.21 5.02 -17.06
N CYS A 129 -10.01 3.73 -16.86
CA CYS A 129 -8.77 3.04 -17.21
C CYS A 129 -8.87 2.42 -18.61
N THR A 130 -7.81 2.55 -19.39
CA THR A 130 -7.69 1.90 -20.71
C THR A 130 -7.10 0.50 -20.62
N GLY A 131 -6.25 0.24 -19.62
CA GLY A 131 -5.57 -1.02 -19.41
C GLY A 131 -5.33 -1.30 -17.92
N LEU A 132 -6.42 -1.49 -17.15
CA LEU A 132 -6.31 -1.80 -15.73
C LEU A 132 -5.55 -3.10 -15.49
N GLN A 133 -4.43 -3.02 -14.78
CA GLN A 133 -3.59 -4.16 -14.40
C GLN A 133 -4.14 -4.87 -13.17
N GLY A 134 -4.50 -4.11 -12.13
CA GLY A 134 -4.96 -4.67 -10.88
C GLY A 134 -5.20 -3.61 -9.81
N PHE A 135 -5.38 -4.12 -8.60
CA PHE A 135 -5.68 -3.33 -7.40
C PHE A 135 -4.56 -3.44 -6.37
N LEU A 136 -4.22 -2.31 -5.76
CA LEU A 136 -3.33 -2.23 -4.61
C LEU A 136 -4.20 -1.93 -3.38
N VAL A 137 -4.27 -2.84 -2.44
CA VAL A 137 -5.16 -2.74 -1.26
C VAL A 137 -4.32 -2.57 0.00
N PHE A 138 -4.52 -1.46 0.69
CA PHE A 138 -3.77 -1.07 1.89
C PHE A 138 -4.69 -1.16 3.10
N HIS A 139 -4.37 -2.03 4.04
CA HIS A 139 -5.18 -2.23 5.23
C HIS A 139 -4.38 -2.86 6.38
N ALA A 140 -4.89 -2.76 7.60
CA ALA A 140 -4.40 -3.52 8.74
C ALA A 140 -5.35 -4.67 9.08
N VAL A 141 -4.81 -5.82 9.46
CA VAL A 141 -5.61 -6.99 9.85
C VAL A 141 -5.98 -7.01 11.33
N GLY A 142 -5.37 -6.16 12.16
CA GLY A 142 -5.65 -6.08 13.60
C GLY A 142 -6.91 -5.29 13.94
N GLY A 143 -7.23 -4.24 13.19
CA GLY A 143 -8.40 -3.39 13.39
C GLY A 143 -9.69 -3.96 12.83
N GLY A 144 -10.85 -3.41 13.23
CA GLY A 144 -12.15 -3.89 12.76
C GLY A 144 -12.47 -3.50 11.32
N THR A 145 -12.16 -2.26 10.91
CA THR A 145 -12.40 -1.76 9.54
C THR A 145 -11.45 -2.43 8.55
N GLY A 146 -10.14 -2.38 8.79
CA GLY A 146 -9.14 -2.94 7.89
C GLY A 146 -9.28 -4.45 7.70
N SER A 147 -9.60 -5.20 8.76
CA SER A 147 -9.84 -6.64 8.71
C SER A 147 -11.21 -6.96 8.10
N GLY A 148 -12.30 -6.43 8.68
CA GLY A 148 -13.66 -6.78 8.31
C GLY A 148 -14.11 -6.20 6.97
N LEU A 149 -14.08 -4.88 6.82
CA LEU A 149 -14.44 -4.22 5.56
C LEU A 149 -13.40 -4.55 4.46
N GLY A 150 -12.12 -4.66 4.82
CA GLY A 150 -11.07 -5.07 3.88
C GLY A 150 -11.34 -6.42 3.26
N SER A 151 -11.69 -7.42 4.08
CA SER A 151 -12.08 -8.75 3.62
C SER A 151 -13.32 -8.71 2.73
N LEU A 152 -14.37 -8.03 3.16
CA LEU A 152 -15.62 -7.90 2.39
C LEU A 152 -15.37 -7.25 1.03
N LEU A 153 -14.55 -6.20 0.97
CA LEU A 153 -14.26 -5.50 -0.27
C LEU A 153 -13.44 -6.38 -1.23
N LEU A 154 -12.46 -7.12 -0.73
CA LEU A 154 -11.67 -8.08 -1.52
C LEU A 154 -12.52 -9.22 -2.07
N GLU A 155 -13.45 -9.75 -1.29
CA GLU A 155 -14.44 -10.76 -1.73
C GLU A 155 -15.26 -10.24 -2.92
N ARG A 156 -15.79 -9.03 -2.79
CA ARG A 156 -16.60 -8.40 -3.84
C ARG A 156 -15.77 -8.05 -5.08
N LEU A 157 -14.55 -7.53 -4.90
CA LEU A 157 -13.62 -7.27 -6.01
C LEU A 157 -13.22 -8.55 -6.74
N SER A 158 -13.10 -9.67 -6.04
CA SER A 158 -12.82 -10.96 -6.66
C SER A 158 -13.97 -11.47 -7.53
N VAL A 159 -15.21 -11.11 -7.20
CA VAL A 159 -16.39 -11.42 -8.03
C VAL A 159 -16.43 -10.51 -9.25
N ASP A 160 -16.29 -9.20 -9.08
CA ASP A 160 -16.45 -8.22 -10.16
C ASP A 160 -15.21 -8.18 -11.08
N TYR A 161 -14.02 -8.39 -10.55
CA TYR A 161 -12.71 -8.26 -11.21
C TYR A 161 -11.82 -9.49 -11.01
N GLY A 162 -12.37 -10.70 -11.10
CA GLY A 162 -11.66 -11.93 -10.79
C GLY A 162 -10.39 -12.20 -11.62
N LYS A 163 -10.27 -11.59 -12.81
CA LYS A 163 -9.10 -11.71 -13.69
C LYS A 163 -8.02 -10.66 -13.43
N LYS A 164 -8.28 -9.70 -12.55
CA LYS A 164 -7.36 -8.62 -12.21
C LYS A 164 -6.60 -8.96 -10.94
N SER A 165 -5.29 -8.75 -10.95
CA SER A 165 -4.44 -9.01 -9.80
C SER A 165 -4.77 -8.09 -8.63
N LYS A 166 -4.78 -8.67 -7.42
CA LYS A 166 -5.00 -7.97 -6.16
C LYS A 166 -3.77 -8.11 -5.28
N LEU A 167 -3.02 -7.03 -5.12
CA LEU A 167 -1.87 -6.94 -4.22
C LEU A 167 -2.31 -6.29 -2.91
N GLY A 168 -2.17 -7.01 -1.81
CA GLY A 168 -2.42 -6.49 -0.47
C GLY A 168 -1.14 -5.96 0.16
N PHE A 169 -1.17 -4.74 0.68
CA PHE A 169 -0.17 -4.21 1.60
C PHE A 169 -0.78 -4.23 3.00
N THR A 170 -0.37 -5.22 3.77
CA THR A 170 -1.07 -5.63 4.99
C THR A 170 -0.23 -5.30 6.20
N VAL A 171 -0.71 -4.37 7.03
CA VAL A 171 -0.10 -4.09 8.33
C VAL A 171 -0.53 -5.16 9.33
N TYR A 172 0.46 -5.91 9.82
CA TYR A 172 0.23 -6.99 10.77
C TYR A 172 0.45 -6.49 12.21
N PRO A 173 -0.38 -6.92 13.19
CA PRO A 173 -0.20 -6.52 14.57
C PRO A 173 1.09 -7.10 15.15
N SER A 174 1.84 -6.25 15.86
CA SER A 174 3.05 -6.68 16.56
C SER A 174 2.71 -7.43 17.85
N PRO A 175 3.45 -8.49 18.20
CA PRO A 175 3.28 -9.20 19.47
C PRO A 175 3.52 -8.34 20.72
N GLN A 176 4.39 -7.34 20.62
CA GLN A 176 4.80 -6.50 21.77
C GLN A 176 3.97 -5.23 21.88
N VAL A 177 3.44 -4.71 20.78
CA VAL A 177 2.68 -3.46 20.74
C VAL A 177 1.29 -3.76 20.19
N SER A 178 0.40 -4.22 21.05
CA SER A 178 -1.02 -4.43 20.72
C SER A 178 -1.86 -3.26 21.21
N THR A 179 -2.71 -2.72 20.36
CA THR A 179 -3.67 -1.66 20.71
C THR A 179 -5.02 -2.23 21.14
N SER A 180 -5.29 -3.50 20.81
CA SER A 180 -6.55 -4.17 21.14
C SER A 180 -6.35 -5.65 21.47
N VAL A 181 -7.03 -6.11 22.51
CA VAL A 181 -7.01 -7.52 22.95
C VAL A 181 -7.52 -8.49 21.87
N VAL A 182 -8.37 -8.03 20.96
CA VAL A 182 -9.01 -8.84 19.91
C VAL A 182 -8.25 -8.88 18.58
N GLU A 183 -7.11 -8.24 18.47
CA GLU A 183 -6.29 -8.23 17.24
C GLU A 183 -5.97 -9.65 16.71
N PRO A 184 -5.63 -10.64 17.55
CA PRO A 184 -5.37 -11.99 17.06
C PRO A 184 -6.59 -12.62 16.36
N TYR A 185 -7.79 -12.38 16.90
CA TYR A 185 -9.04 -12.88 16.28
C TYR A 185 -9.31 -12.23 14.93
N ASN A 186 -9.18 -10.90 14.86
CA ASN A 186 -9.35 -10.15 13.62
C ASN A 186 -8.34 -10.61 12.56
N SER A 187 -7.09 -10.83 12.97
CA SER A 187 -6.01 -11.28 12.07
C SER A 187 -6.27 -12.66 11.49
N VAL A 188 -6.71 -13.62 12.31
CA VAL A 188 -7.05 -14.98 11.83
C VAL A 188 -8.22 -14.96 10.86
N LEU A 189 -9.30 -14.24 11.20
CA LEU A 189 -10.49 -14.13 10.35
C LEU A 189 -10.18 -13.42 9.03
N SER A 190 -9.39 -12.35 9.08
CA SER A 190 -8.96 -11.62 7.88
C SER A 190 -8.02 -12.45 7.01
N THR A 191 -7.05 -13.16 7.61
CA THR A 191 -6.12 -14.01 6.87
C THR A 191 -6.85 -15.13 6.12
N HIS A 192 -7.91 -15.69 6.71
CA HIS A 192 -8.74 -16.67 6.03
C HIS A 192 -9.34 -16.12 4.73
N SER A 193 -9.85 -14.90 4.74
CA SER A 193 -10.35 -14.23 3.52
C SER A 193 -9.22 -13.86 2.54
N LEU A 194 -8.08 -13.37 3.04
CA LEU A 194 -6.94 -13.02 2.21
C LEU A 194 -6.37 -14.21 1.44
N LEU A 195 -6.42 -15.42 2.03
CA LEU A 195 -5.97 -16.64 1.36
C LEU A 195 -6.72 -16.93 0.06
N GLU A 196 -7.98 -16.54 -0.03
CA GLU A 196 -8.83 -16.86 -1.16
C GLU A 196 -8.98 -15.68 -2.16
N HIS A 197 -8.81 -14.44 -1.68
CA HIS A 197 -9.18 -13.25 -2.44
C HIS A 197 -8.02 -12.30 -2.75
N THR A 198 -6.77 -12.68 -2.42
CA THR A 198 -5.58 -11.88 -2.70
C THR A 198 -4.57 -12.73 -3.47
N ASP A 199 -3.94 -12.16 -4.48
CA ASP A 199 -2.92 -12.86 -5.28
C ASP A 199 -1.53 -12.78 -4.64
N VAL A 200 -1.18 -11.62 -4.08
CA VAL A 200 0.06 -11.37 -3.32
C VAL A 200 -0.27 -10.48 -2.13
N SER A 201 0.26 -10.82 -0.96
CA SER A 201 0.14 -10.00 0.25
C SER A 201 1.53 -9.68 0.79
N VAL A 202 1.90 -8.41 0.76
CA VAL A 202 3.13 -7.91 1.37
C VAL A 202 2.82 -7.58 2.82
N LEU A 203 3.46 -8.28 3.74
CA LEU A 203 3.28 -8.10 5.17
C LEU A 203 4.22 -7.01 5.68
N LEU A 204 3.66 -6.07 6.43
CA LEU A 204 4.36 -4.95 7.05
C LEU A 204 4.20 -5.06 8.56
N ASP A 205 5.31 -5.20 9.27
CA ASP A 205 5.34 -5.24 10.73
C ASP A 205 5.86 -3.91 11.27
N ASN A 206 5.01 -3.20 12.02
CA ASN A 206 5.39 -1.91 12.61
C ASN A 206 6.56 -2.02 13.59
N GLU A 207 6.74 -3.15 14.27
CA GLU A 207 7.86 -3.35 15.18
C GLU A 207 9.18 -3.45 14.43
N ALA A 208 9.23 -4.24 13.36
CA ALA A 208 10.39 -4.34 12.49
C ALA A 208 10.77 -2.99 11.87
N ILE A 209 9.78 -2.25 11.39
CA ILE A 209 9.97 -0.91 10.81
C ILE A 209 10.45 0.08 11.89
N TYR A 210 9.91 0.01 13.10
CA TYR A 210 10.35 0.80 14.24
C TYR A 210 11.82 0.54 14.56
N ASP A 211 12.23 -0.73 14.58
CA ASP A 211 13.62 -1.14 14.81
C ASP A 211 14.56 -0.61 13.72
N ILE A 212 14.17 -0.65 12.47
CA ILE A 212 14.95 -0.05 11.36
C ILE A 212 15.09 1.46 11.57
N CYS A 213 14.01 2.17 11.87
CA CYS A 213 14.07 3.60 12.15
C CYS A 213 15.01 3.93 13.30
N ARG A 214 15.02 3.11 14.35
CA ARG A 214 15.84 3.33 15.54
C ARG A 214 17.30 2.97 15.33
N LYS A 215 17.58 1.81 14.73
CA LYS A 215 18.94 1.26 14.62
C LYS A 215 19.70 1.84 13.43
N SER A 216 19.03 1.97 12.29
CA SER A 216 19.69 2.34 11.03
C SER A 216 19.55 3.82 10.70
N LEU A 217 18.48 4.48 11.15
CA LEU A 217 18.24 5.91 10.93
C LEU A 217 18.55 6.79 12.15
N ASP A 218 18.99 6.21 13.28
CA ASP A 218 19.32 6.91 14.53
C ASP A 218 18.18 7.82 15.06
N ILE A 219 16.93 7.43 14.82
CA ILE A 219 15.76 8.15 15.33
C ILE A 219 15.42 7.59 16.73
N GLU A 220 15.70 8.33 17.79
CA GLU A 220 15.49 7.85 19.16
C GLU A 220 14.04 7.47 19.46
N ARG A 221 13.08 8.23 18.93
CA ARG A 221 11.63 8.03 19.12
C ARG A 221 10.89 8.12 17.81
N PRO A 222 10.84 7.03 17.01
CA PRO A 222 10.10 7.03 15.77
C PRO A 222 8.59 7.25 16.01
N THR A 223 8.01 8.11 15.20
CA THR A 223 6.56 8.34 15.16
C THR A 223 5.93 7.50 14.05
N TYR A 224 4.60 7.32 14.06
CA TYR A 224 3.89 6.66 12.95
C TYR A 224 4.16 7.33 11.60
N THR A 225 4.37 8.64 11.57
CA THR A 225 4.76 9.36 10.34
C THR A 225 6.11 8.88 9.80
N ASN A 226 7.10 8.65 10.67
CA ASN A 226 8.39 8.10 10.27
C ASN A 226 8.24 6.68 9.71
N LEU A 227 7.48 5.83 10.41
CA LEU A 227 7.19 4.46 9.97
C LEU A 227 6.51 4.44 8.60
N ASN A 228 5.46 5.24 8.42
CA ASN A 228 4.71 5.31 7.18
C ASN A 228 5.53 5.86 6.01
N ARG A 229 6.47 6.78 6.26
CA ARG A 229 7.42 7.24 5.23
C ARG A 229 8.37 6.13 4.78
N LEU A 230 8.88 5.31 5.71
CA LEU A 230 9.70 4.16 5.35
C LEU A 230 8.88 3.12 4.56
N VAL A 231 7.66 2.82 5.01
CA VAL A 231 6.73 1.96 4.27
C VAL A 231 6.45 2.50 2.88
N SER A 232 6.25 3.80 2.72
CA SER A 232 6.00 4.41 1.42
C SER A 232 7.20 4.25 0.47
N GLN A 233 8.44 4.29 0.96
CA GLN A 233 9.64 4.00 0.18
C GLN A 233 9.66 2.54 -0.33
N VAL A 234 9.31 1.58 0.53
CA VAL A 234 9.21 0.16 0.13
C VAL A 234 8.16 0.00 -0.98
N ILE A 235 6.98 0.58 -0.80
CA ILE A 235 5.88 0.49 -1.77
C ILE A 235 6.25 1.20 -3.07
N SER A 236 6.88 2.36 -3.00
CA SER A 236 7.37 3.09 -4.18
C SER A 236 8.40 2.27 -4.95
N SER A 237 9.34 1.63 -4.26
CA SER A 237 10.34 0.76 -4.87
C SER A 237 9.71 -0.45 -5.56
N LEU A 238 8.73 -1.10 -4.93
CA LEU A 238 8.01 -2.23 -5.51
C LEU A 238 7.22 -1.84 -6.77
N THR A 239 6.69 -0.63 -6.82
CA THR A 239 5.88 -0.14 -7.93
C THR A 239 6.67 0.71 -8.95
N ALA A 240 7.97 0.94 -8.73
CA ALA A 240 8.82 1.73 -9.61
C ALA A 240 8.86 1.19 -11.05
N SER A 241 8.94 -0.14 -11.21
CA SER A 241 8.93 -0.79 -12.53
C SER A 241 7.61 -0.65 -13.29
N LEU A 242 6.50 -0.38 -12.61
CA LEU A 242 5.20 -0.09 -13.23
C LEU A 242 5.11 1.36 -13.72
N ARG A 243 5.83 2.27 -13.06
CA ARG A 243 5.75 3.72 -13.27
C ARG A 243 6.85 4.25 -14.19
N PHE A 244 8.05 3.71 -14.09
CA PHE A 244 9.22 4.21 -14.83
C PHE A 244 9.77 3.14 -15.75
N ASP A 245 10.26 3.56 -16.92
CA ASP A 245 10.99 2.70 -17.84
C ASP A 245 12.39 2.39 -17.32
N GLY A 246 12.78 1.12 -17.36
CA GLY A 246 14.08 0.65 -16.90
C GLY A 246 14.45 -0.70 -17.49
N ALA A 247 15.66 -1.18 -17.14
CA ALA A 247 16.15 -2.48 -17.59
C ALA A 247 15.31 -3.65 -17.03
N LEU A 248 14.76 -3.48 -15.83
CA LEU A 248 13.86 -4.43 -15.18
C LEU A 248 12.42 -3.91 -15.31
N ASN A 249 11.64 -4.57 -16.11
CA ASN A 249 10.25 -4.22 -16.37
C ASN A 249 9.36 -5.32 -15.82
N VAL A 250 8.88 -5.17 -14.59
CA VAL A 250 8.07 -6.16 -13.88
C VAL A 250 6.62 -5.71 -13.83
N ASP A 251 5.73 -6.53 -14.36
CA ASP A 251 4.28 -6.33 -14.26
C ASP A 251 3.74 -6.86 -12.92
N VAL A 252 2.55 -6.41 -12.54
CA VAL A 252 1.86 -6.89 -11.33
C VAL A 252 1.71 -8.41 -11.31
N ASN A 253 1.47 -9.03 -12.47
CA ASN A 253 1.36 -10.49 -12.60
C ASN A 253 2.70 -11.21 -12.38
N GLU A 254 3.83 -10.57 -12.67
CA GLU A 254 5.15 -11.15 -12.49
C GLU A 254 5.52 -11.28 -11.01
N PHE A 255 5.01 -10.42 -10.12
CA PHE A 255 5.14 -10.60 -8.68
C PHE A 255 4.54 -11.93 -8.25
N GLN A 256 3.35 -12.25 -8.72
CA GLN A 256 2.71 -13.53 -8.44
C GLN A 256 3.52 -14.70 -9.03
N THR A 257 3.94 -14.60 -10.28
CA THR A 257 4.66 -15.67 -10.97
C THR A 257 6.01 -15.97 -10.34
N ASN A 258 6.77 -14.93 -9.94
CA ASN A 258 8.13 -15.08 -9.46
C ASN A 258 8.23 -15.31 -7.95
N LEU A 259 7.32 -14.75 -7.16
CA LEU A 259 7.42 -14.75 -5.69
C LEU A 259 6.48 -15.74 -5.02
N VAL A 260 5.42 -16.19 -5.69
CA VAL A 260 4.44 -17.13 -5.11
C VAL A 260 4.76 -18.55 -5.53
N PRO A 261 5.33 -19.39 -4.64
CA PRO A 261 5.68 -20.78 -4.97
C PRO A 261 4.45 -21.68 -5.10
N TYR A 262 3.43 -21.41 -4.27
CA TYR A 262 2.14 -22.12 -4.25
C TYR A 262 1.01 -21.11 -4.08
N PRO A 263 -0.17 -21.30 -4.68
CA PRO A 263 -1.25 -20.30 -4.68
C PRO A 263 -1.68 -19.79 -3.29
N ARG A 264 -1.59 -20.63 -2.25
CA ARG A 264 -1.95 -20.25 -0.87
C ARG A 264 -0.77 -19.71 -0.06
N ILE A 265 0.47 -19.81 -0.55
CA ILE A 265 1.68 -19.29 0.10
C ILE A 265 2.09 -18.01 -0.65
N HIS A 266 1.25 -16.98 -0.55
CA HIS A 266 1.43 -15.71 -1.24
C HIS A 266 1.66 -14.53 -0.30
N PHE A 267 2.08 -14.82 0.93
CA PHE A 267 2.44 -13.82 1.93
C PHE A 267 3.95 -13.56 1.88
N MET A 268 4.33 -12.31 1.59
CA MET A 268 5.71 -11.88 1.41
C MET A 268 6.13 -10.97 2.56
N LEU A 269 7.36 -11.13 3.00
CA LEU A 269 8.01 -10.18 3.89
C LEU A 269 8.83 -9.20 3.08
N SER A 270 8.85 -7.94 3.51
CA SER A 270 9.69 -6.90 2.94
C SER A 270 10.69 -6.40 3.98
N SER A 271 11.86 -6.00 3.53
CA SER A 271 12.88 -5.34 4.33
C SER A 271 13.46 -4.16 3.57
N TYR A 272 14.07 -3.23 4.28
CA TYR A 272 14.73 -2.08 3.71
C TYR A 272 16.18 -2.04 4.24
N ALA A 273 17.15 -2.14 3.33
CA ALA A 273 18.55 -2.03 3.65
C ALA A 273 19.07 -0.63 3.27
N LEU A 274 19.78 0.01 4.18
CA LEU A 274 20.45 1.28 3.92
C LEU A 274 21.87 1.01 3.41
N GLU A 275 22.42 1.96 2.66
CA GLU A 275 23.76 1.85 2.04
C GLU A 275 24.87 1.47 3.04
N LYS A 276 24.74 1.89 4.30
CA LYS A 276 25.66 1.54 5.39
C LYS A 276 25.68 0.05 5.73
N ASP A 277 24.54 -0.64 5.57
CA ASP A 277 24.43 -2.07 5.89
C ASP A 277 25.11 -2.94 4.83
N TYR A 278 25.27 -2.44 3.60
CA TYR A 278 25.99 -3.16 2.53
C TYR A 278 27.50 -3.19 2.75
N GLU A 279 28.08 -2.16 3.34
CA GLU A 279 29.52 -2.13 3.63
C GLU A 279 29.89 -3.08 4.78
N GLU A 280 29.04 -3.20 5.82
CA GLU A 280 29.28 -4.13 6.94
C GLU A 280 29.10 -5.59 6.52
N VAL A 281 28.06 -5.91 5.74
CA VAL A 281 27.81 -7.28 5.25
C VAL A 281 28.86 -7.73 4.21
N GLY A 282 29.40 -6.79 3.44
CA GLY A 282 30.44 -7.07 2.44
C GLY A 282 31.80 -7.37 3.04
N LEU A 283 32.11 -6.88 4.25
CA LEU A 283 33.39 -7.09 4.93
C LEU A 283 33.44 -8.42 5.71
N GLU A 284 32.33 -8.90 6.24
CA GLU A 284 32.30 -10.19 6.94
C GLU A 284 32.37 -11.42 6.00
N SER A 285 32.04 -11.27 4.73
CA SER A 285 32.10 -12.39 3.77
C SER A 285 33.47 -12.61 3.13
N CYS A 286 34.41 -11.67 3.29
CA CYS A 286 35.75 -11.75 2.68
C CYS A 286 36.84 -12.26 3.65
N ASP A 287 36.57 -12.35 4.97
CA ASP A 287 37.61 -12.69 5.95
C ASP A 287 37.61 -14.18 6.34
N ASN A 288 36.81 -15.05 5.74
CA ASN A 288 36.74 -16.48 6.09
C ASN A 288 37.34 -17.43 5.03
N GLU A 289 38.10 -16.94 4.07
CA GLU A 289 38.87 -17.77 3.14
C GLU A 289 40.36 -17.34 3.10
N GLU A 290 41.05 -17.40 4.24
CA GLU A 290 42.50 -17.51 4.25
C GLU A 290 42.93 -18.61 5.22
N ASP A 291 43.29 -19.73 4.58
CA ASP A 291 44.51 -20.47 4.77
C ASP A 291 44.68 -21.31 6.05
N ASP A 292 44.42 -22.58 5.90
CA ASP A 292 45.22 -23.59 6.60
C ASP A 292 45.82 -24.59 5.59
N GLY A 293 46.81 -24.08 4.86
CA GLY A 293 47.80 -24.93 4.23
C GLY A 293 48.84 -25.30 5.27
N GLU A 294 48.71 -26.44 5.95
CA GLU A 294 49.83 -27.09 6.58
C GLU A 294 50.28 -28.32 5.79
N GLU A 295 51.53 -28.20 5.30
CA GLU A 295 52.41 -29.28 4.92
C GLU A 295 52.47 -30.36 6.00
N TYR A 296 52.28 -31.65 5.58
CA TYR A 296 53.20 -32.73 5.90
C TYR A 296 52.99 -33.89 4.91
#